data_b73b93fc828d85bf0215a5631f9dad09
#
_entry.id   b73b93fc828d85bf0215a5631f9dad09
#
_cell.length_a   1.000
_cell.length_b   1.000
_cell.length_c   1.000
_cell.angle_alpha   90.00
_cell.angle_beta   90.00
_cell.angle_gamma   90.00
#
_symmetry.space_group_name_H-M   'P 1'
#
loop_
_entity.id
_entity.type
_entity.pdbx_description
1 polymer ?
#
loop_
_entity_poly.entity_id
_entity_poly.type
_entity_poly.pdbx_seq_one_letter_code
_entity_poly.pdbx_strand_id
1 'polypeptide(L)'
;MKKDTYISIEEREKCRKVADAFTEVYEKEDIVVLDAGKYGYVKLQYYKEPFGFDDVFTYTDSRELFDDLWDEWFNGRLLEFASDTPMMEFDYPDIFKCLPKDIQQELMDKKIAFAKEAGIIL
;
A
#
# COMPACT_ATOMS: atom_id res chain seq x y z
N MET A 1 -8.43 15.35 27.80
CA MET A 1 -8.64 13.90 27.86
C MET A 1 -7.88 13.20 26.75
N LYS A 2 -7.22 12.15 27.10
CA LYS A 2 -6.48 11.38 26.10
C LYS A 2 -7.47 10.65 25.19
N LYS A 3 -7.28 10.81 23.89
CA LYS A 3 -8.10 10.13 22.91
C LYS A 3 -7.74 8.65 22.84
N ASP A 4 -8.75 7.82 22.74
CA ASP A 4 -8.56 6.40 22.51
C ASP A 4 -8.01 6.18 21.10
N THR A 5 -6.91 5.44 21.02
CA THR A 5 -6.24 5.16 19.75
C THR A 5 -6.43 3.71 19.29
N TYR A 6 -7.26 2.95 20.00
CA TYR A 6 -7.49 1.56 19.63
C TYR A 6 -8.40 1.48 18.41
N ILE A 7 -8.12 0.49 17.56
CA ILE A 7 -8.96 0.24 16.40
C ILE A 7 -10.31 -0.31 16.83
N SER A 8 -11.39 0.13 16.17
CA SER A 8 -12.71 -0.46 16.41
C SER A 8 -12.78 -1.86 15.78
N ILE A 9 -13.69 -2.69 16.26
CA ILE A 9 -13.90 -4.03 15.70
C ILE A 9 -14.27 -3.93 14.23
N GLU A 10 -15.12 -2.97 13.90
CA GLU A 10 -15.58 -2.75 12.54
C GLU A 10 -14.42 -2.38 11.59
N GLU A 11 -13.57 -1.41 12.01
CA GLU A 11 -12.43 -1.00 11.20
C GLU A 11 -11.37 -2.09 11.11
N ARG A 12 -11.20 -2.88 12.18
CA ARG A 12 -10.26 -4.01 12.16
C ARG A 12 -10.64 -5.02 11.07
N GLU A 13 -11.94 -5.32 10.95
CA GLU A 13 -12.42 -6.24 9.90
C GLU A 13 -12.22 -5.65 8.51
N LYS A 14 -12.47 -4.36 8.35
CA LYS A 14 -12.22 -3.67 7.08
C LYS A 14 -10.74 -3.68 6.71
N CYS A 15 -9.88 -3.42 7.69
CA CYS A 15 -8.42 -3.47 7.48
C CYS A 15 -7.96 -4.88 7.08
N ARG A 16 -8.57 -5.92 7.62
CA ARG A 16 -8.26 -7.29 7.24
C ARG A 16 -8.50 -7.52 5.76
N LYS A 17 -9.62 -7.03 5.24
CA LYS A 17 -9.92 -7.15 3.81
C LYS A 17 -8.91 -6.39 2.95
N VAL A 18 -8.50 -5.21 3.40
CA VAL A 18 -7.48 -4.42 2.71
C VAL A 18 -6.15 -5.18 2.69
N ALA A 19 -5.72 -5.67 3.85
CA ALA A 19 -4.46 -6.41 3.94
C ALA A 19 -4.46 -7.65 3.05
N ASP A 20 -5.57 -8.40 3.05
CA ASP A 20 -5.70 -9.60 2.22
C ASP A 20 -5.60 -9.28 0.73
N ALA A 21 -6.19 -8.17 0.30
CA ALA A 21 -6.17 -7.77 -1.10
C ALA A 21 -4.75 -7.48 -1.62
N PHE A 22 -3.85 -7.03 -0.75
CA PHE A 22 -2.48 -6.68 -1.13
C PHE A 22 -1.44 -7.76 -0.81
N THR A 23 -1.83 -8.84 -0.12
CA THR A 23 -0.87 -9.85 0.36
C THR A 23 0.04 -10.36 -0.74
N GLU A 24 -0.53 -10.78 -1.87
CA GLU A 24 0.24 -11.38 -2.94
C GLU A 24 1.34 -10.46 -3.49
N VAL A 25 0.98 -9.19 -3.74
CA VAL A 25 1.95 -8.25 -4.33
C VAL A 25 3.02 -7.82 -3.33
N TYR A 26 2.68 -7.74 -2.05
CA TYR A 26 3.63 -7.31 -1.04
C TYR A 26 4.57 -8.40 -0.57
N GLU A 27 4.16 -9.66 -0.58
CA GLU A 27 5.08 -10.75 -0.27
C GLU A 27 6.29 -10.74 -1.20
N LYS A 28 6.10 -10.36 -2.45
CA LYS A 28 7.18 -10.27 -3.43
C LYS A 28 8.18 -9.17 -3.12
N GLU A 29 7.79 -8.21 -2.28
CA GLU A 29 8.63 -7.08 -1.90
C GLU A 29 9.09 -7.17 -0.44
N ASP A 30 8.92 -8.33 0.18
CA ASP A 30 9.30 -8.58 1.58
C ASP A 30 8.60 -7.63 2.55
N ILE A 31 7.36 -7.29 2.26
CA ILE A 31 6.53 -6.46 3.14
C ILE A 31 5.38 -7.31 3.65
N VAL A 32 5.12 -7.23 4.95
CA VAL A 32 3.98 -7.91 5.56
C VAL A 32 3.06 -6.90 6.23
N VAL A 33 1.76 -7.19 6.21
CA VAL A 33 0.75 -6.39 6.88
C VAL A 33 0.02 -7.32 7.82
N LEU A 34 0.15 -7.05 9.12
CA LEU A 34 -0.31 -7.96 10.17
C LEU A 34 -1.35 -7.33 11.08
N ASP A 35 -2.26 -8.16 11.57
CA ASP A 35 -3.22 -7.79 12.59
C ASP A 35 -2.52 -7.74 13.95
N ALA A 36 -2.46 -6.56 14.56
CA ALA A 36 -1.87 -6.34 15.87
C ALA A 36 -2.95 -6.20 16.95
N GLY A 37 -4.12 -6.77 16.73
CA GLY A 37 -5.20 -6.76 17.70
C GLY A 37 -5.80 -5.36 17.87
N LYS A 38 -6.04 -4.99 19.13
CA LYS A 38 -6.64 -3.69 19.44
C LYS A 38 -5.78 -2.49 19.01
N TYR A 39 -4.52 -2.73 18.72
CA TYR A 39 -3.60 -1.67 18.32
C TYR A 39 -3.69 -1.33 16.82
N GLY A 40 -4.42 -2.12 16.05
CA GLY A 40 -4.59 -1.89 14.64
C GLY A 40 -3.82 -2.87 13.77
N TYR A 41 -3.60 -2.50 12.51
CA TYR A 41 -2.76 -3.26 11.59
C TYR A 41 -1.39 -2.61 11.52
N VAL A 42 -0.36 -3.43 11.34
CA VAL A 42 1.02 -2.95 11.21
C VAL A 42 1.60 -3.41 9.88
N LYS A 43 2.35 -2.51 9.24
CA LYS A 43 3.09 -2.80 8.03
C LYS A 43 4.57 -2.84 8.39
N LEU A 44 5.24 -3.92 8.00
CA LEU A 44 6.65 -4.15 8.33
C LEU A 44 7.41 -4.51 7.06
N GLN A 45 8.59 -3.91 6.90
CA GLN A 45 9.52 -4.26 5.84
C GLN A 45 10.52 -5.27 6.38
N TYR A 46 10.73 -6.38 5.68
CA TYR A 46 11.77 -7.35 6.03
C TYR A 46 13.07 -7.00 5.33
N TYR A 47 14.14 -7.01 6.08
CA TYR A 47 15.51 -6.85 5.58
C TYR A 47 16.28 -8.10 5.90
N LYS A 48 17.25 -8.46 5.04
CA LYS A 48 18.08 -9.63 5.26
C LYS A 48 18.84 -9.53 6.59
N GLU A 49 19.13 -10.69 7.16
CA GLU A 49 19.95 -10.75 8.38
C GLU A 49 21.21 -9.88 8.26
N PRO A 50 21.64 -9.23 9.36
CA PRO A 50 21.12 -9.37 10.72
C PRO A 50 19.97 -8.44 11.09
N PHE A 51 19.39 -7.72 10.15
CA PHE A 51 18.45 -6.64 10.44
C PHE A 51 17.02 -7.09 10.78
N GLY A 52 16.48 -8.08 10.03
CA GLY A 52 15.13 -8.56 10.26
C GLY A 52 14.06 -7.53 9.88
N PHE A 53 12.96 -7.47 10.63
CA PHE A 53 11.87 -6.55 10.35
C PHE A 53 12.15 -5.16 10.90
N ASP A 54 11.82 -4.14 10.12
CA ASP A 54 11.95 -2.74 10.50
C ASP A 54 10.91 -1.91 9.74
N ASP A 55 10.97 -0.58 9.86
CA ASP A 55 10.06 0.36 9.21
C ASP A 55 8.60 0.05 9.57
N VAL A 56 8.30 0.13 10.88
CA VAL A 56 6.98 -0.17 11.41
C VAL A 56 6.03 1.01 11.22
N PHE A 57 4.90 0.75 10.55
CA PHE A 57 3.80 1.71 10.42
C PHE A 57 2.53 1.09 10.96
N THR A 58 1.73 1.87 11.67
CA THR A 58 0.50 1.39 12.32
C THR A 58 -0.72 2.09 11.75
N TYR A 59 -1.78 1.32 11.51
CA TYR A 59 -3.02 1.82 10.91
C TYR A 59 -4.22 1.40 11.74
N THR A 60 -5.12 2.35 11.99
CA THR A 60 -6.40 2.10 12.67
C THR A 60 -7.59 2.49 11.80
N ASP A 61 -7.34 2.85 10.55
CA ASP A 61 -8.36 3.29 9.60
C ASP A 61 -8.14 2.54 8.28
N SER A 62 -9.17 1.88 7.80
CA SER A 62 -9.07 1.03 6.60
C SER A 62 -8.78 1.83 5.34
N ARG A 63 -9.30 3.06 5.24
CA ARG A 63 -9.05 3.89 4.07
C ARG A 63 -7.61 4.37 4.04
N GLU A 64 -7.06 4.76 5.18
CA GLU A 64 -5.64 5.13 5.28
C GLU A 64 -4.74 3.96 4.93
N LEU A 65 -5.08 2.76 5.42
CA LEU A 65 -4.32 1.57 5.09
C LEU A 65 -4.35 1.32 3.58
N PHE A 66 -5.53 1.37 2.98
CA PHE A 66 -5.66 1.17 1.54
C PHE A 66 -4.84 2.20 0.75
N ASP A 67 -5.01 3.47 1.09
CA ASP A 67 -4.33 4.55 0.36
C ASP A 67 -2.81 4.41 0.44
N ASP A 68 -2.28 4.07 1.62
CA ASP A 68 -0.84 3.91 1.80
C ASP A 68 -0.30 2.69 1.05
N LEU A 69 -0.99 1.55 1.14
CA LEU A 69 -0.57 0.35 0.41
C LEU A 69 -0.65 0.56 -1.09
N TRP A 70 -1.70 1.21 -1.57
CA TRP A 70 -1.81 1.50 -3.00
C TRP A 70 -0.71 2.45 -3.46
N ASP A 71 -0.50 3.57 -2.75
CA ASP A 71 0.49 4.57 -3.14
C ASP A 71 1.90 3.99 -3.19
N GLU A 72 2.26 3.16 -2.21
CA GLU A 72 3.57 2.54 -2.19
C GLU A 72 3.77 1.59 -3.38
N TRP A 73 2.77 0.74 -3.65
CA TRP A 73 2.83 -0.16 -4.79
C TRP A 73 2.87 0.60 -6.11
N PHE A 74 2.00 1.59 -6.26
CA PHE A 74 1.88 2.40 -7.46
C PHE A 74 3.17 3.17 -7.74
N ASN A 75 3.72 3.83 -6.73
CA ASN A 75 4.97 4.57 -6.89
C ASN A 75 6.12 3.64 -7.25
N GLY A 76 6.14 2.42 -6.70
CA GLY A 76 7.11 1.41 -7.09
C GLY A 76 7.01 1.04 -8.57
N ARG A 77 5.78 0.92 -9.10
CA ARG A 77 5.57 0.65 -10.52
C ARG A 77 6.05 1.82 -11.39
N LEU A 78 5.77 3.05 -10.96
CA LEU A 78 6.24 4.22 -11.69
C LEU A 78 7.76 4.27 -11.75
N LEU A 79 8.44 3.95 -10.67
CA LEU A 79 9.90 3.89 -10.65
C LEU A 79 10.45 2.82 -11.61
N GLU A 80 9.78 1.70 -11.75
CA GLU A 80 10.18 0.68 -12.71
C GLU A 80 10.14 1.21 -14.14
N PHE A 81 9.08 1.93 -14.50
CA PHE A 81 8.97 2.52 -15.83
C PHE A 81 10.00 3.63 -16.07
N ALA A 82 10.33 4.38 -15.02
CA ALA A 82 11.28 5.49 -15.11
C ALA A 82 12.74 5.04 -15.09
N SER A 83 13.00 3.81 -14.64
CA SER A 83 14.36 3.30 -14.47
C SER A 83 15.17 3.41 -15.76
N ASP A 84 16.38 3.96 -15.66
CA ASP A 84 17.31 4.20 -16.78
C ASP A 84 16.76 5.15 -17.83
N THR A 85 15.83 6.02 -17.45
CA THR A 85 15.30 7.07 -18.34
C THR A 85 15.42 8.43 -17.68
N PRO A 86 15.31 9.53 -18.45
CA PRO A 86 15.27 10.88 -17.88
C PRO A 86 14.14 11.12 -16.89
N MET A 87 13.09 10.28 -16.92
CA MET A 87 11.96 10.39 -16.00
C MET A 87 12.35 10.15 -14.53
N MET A 88 13.51 9.58 -14.25
CA MET A 88 13.99 9.40 -12.88
C MET A 88 14.14 10.72 -12.12
N GLU A 89 14.24 11.83 -12.85
CA GLU A 89 14.32 13.16 -12.26
C GLU A 89 12.94 13.77 -11.97
N PHE A 90 11.87 13.08 -12.39
CA PHE A 90 10.50 13.60 -12.28
C PHE A 90 9.84 13.17 -10.98
N ASP A 91 8.88 13.97 -10.51
CA ASP A 91 7.97 13.58 -9.44
C ASP A 91 7.02 12.49 -9.94
N TYR A 92 6.47 11.70 -9.03
CA TYR A 92 5.58 10.59 -9.41
C TYR A 92 4.41 11.00 -10.32
N PRO A 93 3.69 12.10 -10.06
CA PRO A 93 2.61 12.50 -10.97
C PRO A 93 3.09 12.78 -12.39
N ASP A 94 4.27 13.35 -12.53
CA ASP A 94 4.84 13.66 -13.83
C ASP A 94 5.28 12.41 -14.56
N ILE A 95 5.84 11.43 -13.84
CA ILE A 95 6.17 10.13 -14.42
C ILE A 95 4.90 9.51 -15.01
N PHE A 96 3.83 9.48 -14.22
CA PHE A 96 2.55 8.90 -14.67
C PHE A 96 2.05 9.57 -15.96
N LYS A 97 2.11 10.90 -16.02
CA LYS A 97 1.64 11.64 -17.21
C LYS A 97 2.45 11.33 -18.45
N CYS A 98 3.71 10.94 -18.28
CA CYS A 98 4.60 10.62 -19.41
C CYS A 98 4.39 9.19 -19.93
N LEU A 99 3.68 8.34 -19.21
CA LEU A 99 3.43 6.96 -19.64
C LEU A 99 2.43 6.92 -20.80
N PRO A 100 2.47 5.88 -21.64
CA PRO A 100 1.44 5.67 -22.66
C PRO A 100 0.06 5.58 -22.03
N LYS A 101 -0.96 6.00 -22.74
CA LYS A 101 -2.33 6.04 -22.22
C LYS A 101 -2.87 4.67 -21.83
N ASP A 102 -2.50 3.62 -22.55
CA ASP A 102 -2.90 2.25 -22.23
C ASP A 102 -2.29 1.79 -20.92
N ILE A 103 -1.04 2.17 -20.62
CA ILE A 103 -0.39 1.87 -19.35
C ILE A 103 -1.03 2.65 -18.21
N GLN A 104 -1.34 3.94 -18.44
CA GLN A 104 -2.04 4.74 -17.45
C GLN A 104 -3.38 4.11 -17.07
N GLN A 105 -4.14 3.66 -18.08
CA GLN A 105 -5.43 3.02 -17.86
C GLN A 105 -5.28 1.70 -17.11
N GLU A 106 -4.29 0.91 -17.48
CA GLU A 106 -4.01 -0.36 -16.82
C GLU A 106 -3.73 -0.17 -15.32
N LEU A 107 -2.94 0.85 -14.96
CA LEU A 107 -2.64 1.14 -13.57
C LEU A 107 -3.89 1.60 -12.80
N MET A 108 -4.74 2.41 -13.44
CA MET A 108 -5.98 2.84 -12.80
C MET A 108 -6.97 1.69 -12.64
N ASP A 109 -7.02 0.78 -13.60
CA ASP A 109 -7.85 -0.42 -13.50
C ASP A 109 -7.38 -1.32 -12.37
N LYS A 110 -6.06 -1.39 -12.13
CA LYS A 110 -5.51 -2.10 -10.98
C LYS A 110 -5.98 -1.51 -9.66
N LYS A 111 -6.01 -0.19 -9.56
CA LYS A 111 -6.49 0.48 -8.36
C LYS A 111 -7.94 0.12 -8.07
N ILE A 112 -8.77 0.16 -9.11
CA ILE A 112 -10.19 -0.20 -9.00
C ILE A 112 -10.33 -1.66 -8.56
N ALA A 113 -9.54 -2.56 -9.12
CA ALA A 113 -9.59 -3.98 -8.78
C ALA A 113 -9.19 -4.22 -7.32
N PHE A 114 -8.12 -3.60 -6.84
CA PHE A 114 -7.71 -3.70 -5.44
C PHE A 114 -8.78 -3.14 -4.50
N ALA A 115 -9.34 -1.99 -4.85
CA ALA A 115 -10.38 -1.36 -4.03
C ALA A 115 -11.63 -2.25 -3.94
N LYS A 116 -12.03 -2.85 -5.04
CA LYS A 116 -13.17 -3.77 -5.07
C LYS A 116 -12.94 -4.97 -4.20
N GLU A 117 -11.78 -5.59 -4.31
CA GLU A 117 -11.40 -6.74 -3.49
C GLU A 117 -11.32 -6.39 -2.01
N ALA A 118 -10.79 -5.20 -1.71
CA ALA A 118 -10.65 -4.71 -0.34
C ALA A 118 -11.95 -4.17 0.25
N GLY A 119 -13.00 -4.02 -0.53
CA GLY A 119 -14.26 -3.44 -0.07
C GLY A 119 -14.17 -1.94 0.16
N ILE A 120 -13.29 -1.25 -0.54
CA ILE A 120 -13.09 0.20 -0.43
C ILE A 120 -13.87 0.91 -1.54
N ILE A 121 -14.58 1.96 -1.18
CA ILE A 121 -15.29 2.80 -2.14
C ILE A 121 -14.38 3.97 -2.52
N LEU A 122 -14.04 4.04 -3.78
CA LEU A 122 -13.21 5.11 -4.31
C LEU A 122 -13.99 6.37 -4.61
#